data_307b4980ef8cb217ae2f2ac927cf5dc1
#
_entry.id   307b4980ef8cb217ae2f2ac927cf5dc1
#
_cell.length_a   1.000
_cell.length_b   1.000
_cell.length_c   1.000
_cell.angle_alpha   90.00
_cell.angle_beta   90.00
_cell.angle_gamma   90.00
#
_symmetry.space_group_name_H-M   'P 1'
#
loop_
_entity.id
_entity.type
_entity.pdbx_description
1 polymer ?
#
loop_
_entity_poly.entity_id
_entity_poly.type
_entity_poly.pdbx_seq_one_letter_code
_entity_poly.pdbx_strand_id
1 'polypeptide(L)'
;MIARMQMKRIIVCVAAMCLAVMAVAQKPKRMFSTEKQPFAGASWQDGEQISLPDIDNPEGVLYTVENVGDKTYFSGRGACRAEDGRWVAIYPASALRMWDSEFLYFNIPHEQVANATDMPLFNRTDVVEFNFKPLTAYVSFTLAPDAPPVKEVRLSTNKYISGSYKVELAQKSLNVLLDTGERFRDIVLKPQEEGGVIAPGDYTMCIYARTLPDGMTVEAVAEDGSVAVKQITSEVKFTLGKTRDLGVISRAHFAVPSDEDADPVTDAGKILEGDQCPKVTNVLWDTTYVVTPGMDYYQMRIVTDAGEKMDMYLIRADLSKGLDLRAAISDETTSSKWLRQNPSAMAAHMDSPECPVYAAINADFCDNREPIRPRGPIHCNGKVWASSYSIDPRLPQQALSYVGVDYDGKVSIAPSAEYESASKSLKECSGAGVILLMDSQIQGGYVNGSSRDPRTALGYTSENVLWILAVDGRHKGTEGMTYLEMASIFQALGCEAAVNLDGGGSTQMLVRNPQTDQIDMCNWPSDPHAGFGGRERPRLNSWLIMKGQD
;
A
#
# COMPACT_ATOMS: atom_id res chain seq x y z
N MET A 1 -90.18 -4.66 14.84
CA MET A 1 -89.17 -5.75 14.66
C MET A 1 -88.01 -5.35 13.72
N ILE A 2 -88.27 -4.67 12.62
CA ILE A 2 -87.32 -4.26 11.62
C ILE A 2 -86.30 -3.23 12.16
N ALA A 3 -86.69 -2.24 12.97
CA ALA A 3 -85.82 -1.21 13.54
C ALA A 3 -84.78 -1.77 14.55
N ARG A 4 -85.14 -2.84 15.29
CA ARG A 4 -84.20 -3.51 16.22
C ARG A 4 -83.16 -4.36 15.47
N MET A 5 -83.47 -4.85 14.30
CA MET A 5 -82.47 -5.58 13.45
C MET A 5 -81.47 -4.64 12.74
N GLN A 6 -81.95 -3.45 12.33
CA GLN A 6 -81.02 -2.47 11.71
C GLN A 6 -80.06 -1.88 12.75
N MET A 7 -80.50 -1.61 13.97
CA MET A 7 -79.67 -1.12 15.08
C MET A 7 -78.59 -2.15 15.48
N LYS A 8 -78.93 -3.45 15.50
CA LYS A 8 -77.96 -4.51 15.78
C LYS A 8 -76.91 -4.63 14.68
N ARG A 9 -77.29 -4.45 13.38
CA ARG A 9 -76.36 -4.44 12.26
C ARG A 9 -75.39 -3.23 12.26
N ILE A 10 -75.90 -2.05 12.66
CA ILE A 10 -75.07 -0.85 12.78
C ILE A 10 -74.11 -0.98 13.96
N ILE A 11 -74.51 -1.54 15.11
CA ILE A 11 -73.61 -1.76 16.26
C ILE A 11 -72.55 -2.83 15.92
N VAL A 12 -72.86 -3.87 15.15
CA VAL A 12 -71.88 -4.87 14.73
C VAL A 12 -70.91 -4.29 13.68
N CYS A 13 -71.38 -3.43 12.77
CA CYS A 13 -70.50 -2.74 11.84
C CYS A 13 -69.58 -1.70 12.51
N VAL A 14 -70.10 -0.94 13.50
CA VAL A 14 -69.29 0.01 14.26
C VAL A 14 -68.30 -0.72 15.18
N ALA A 15 -68.69 -1.84 15.79
CA ALA A 15 -67.77 -2.68 16.57
C ALA A 15 -66.69 -3.35 15.69
N ALA A 16 -67.06 -3.78 14.48
CA ALA A 16 -66.09 -4.31 13.51
C ALA A 16 -65.16 -3.22 12.95
N MET A 17 -65.66 -1.99 12.70
CA MET A 17 -64.82 -0.85 12.35
C MET A 17 -63.92 -0.41 13.52
N CYS A 18 -64.41 -0.39 14.77
CA CYS A 18 -63.58 -0.10 15.94
C CYS A 18 -62.53 -1.21 16.19
N LEU A 19 -62.85 -2.47 15.95
CA LEU A 19 -61.90 -3.57 16.00
C LEU A 19 -60.88 -3.50 14.85
N ALA A 20 -61.29 -3.09 13.64
CA ALA A 20 -60.38 -2.86 12.54
C ALA A 20 -59.49 -1.63 12.75
N VAL A 21 -59.97 -0.59 13.42
CA VAL A 21 -59.17 0.59 13.78
C VAL A 21 -58.29 0.33 15.01
N MET A 22 -58.67 -0.60 15.90
CA MET A 22 -57.80 -1.02 17.01
C MET A 22 -56.70 -2.03 16.60
N ALA A 23 -56.81 -2.66 15.42
CA ALA A 23 -55.77 -3.56 14.89
C ALA A 23 -54.58 -2.82 14.23
N VAL A 24 -54.59 -1.48 14.21
CA VAL A 24 -53.59 -0.66 13.50
C VAL A 24 -52.61 0.10 14.39
N ALA A 25 -52.61 -0.14 15.69
CA ALA A 25 -51.61 0.49 16.55
C ALA A 25 -50.91 -0.53 17.44
N GLN A 26 -50.30 -1.54 16.87
CA GLN A 26 -49.17 -2.15 17.56
C GLN A 26 -48.06 -1.10 17.62
N LYS A 27 -47.75 -0.67 18.88
CA LYS A 27 -46.57 0.16 19.11
C LYS A 27 -45.38 -0.53 18.45
N PRO A 28 -44.52 0.20 17.73
CA PRO A 28 -43.32 -0.39 17.13
C PRO A 28 -42.55 -1.16 18.20
N LYS A 29 -42.22 -2.42 17.91
CA LYS A 29 -41.35 -3.19 18.80
C LYS A 29 -39.99 -2.55 18.76
N ARG A 30 -39.46 -2.15 19.93
CA ARG A 30 -38.09 -1.65 20.06
C ARG A 30 -37.18 -2.82 20.40
N MET A 31 -36.19 -3.01 19.57
CA MET A 31 -35.02 -3.88 19.77
C MET A 31 -33.81 -2.98 19.90
N PHE A 32 -32.73 -3.43 20.52
CA PHE A 32 -31.53 -2.60 20.68
C PHE A 32 -30.25 -3.37 20.31
N SER A 33 -29.19 -2.62 20.00
CA SER A 33 -27.84 -3.13 19.79
C SER A 33 -26.86 -2.26 20.56
N THR A 34 -25.76 -2.85 20.99
CA THR A 34 -24.69 -2.14 21.69
C THR A 34 -23.60 -1.65 20.77
N GLU A 35 -23.34 -2.34 19.67
CA GLU A 35 -22.24 -2.02 18.76
C GLU A 35 -22.58 -2.32 17.30
N LYS A 36 -22.07 -1.48 16.41
CA LYS A 36 -21.99 -1.74 14.97
C LYS A 36 -20.58 -2.13 14.65
N GLN A 37 -20.38 -3.38 14.28
CA GLN A 37 -19.04 -3.88 13.96
C GLN A 37 -18.93 -4.39 12.52
N PRO A 38 -18.72 -3.52 11.54
CA PRO A 38 -17.90 -3.96 10.43
C PRO A 38 -16.41 -3.81 10.75
N PHE A 39 -16.00 -2.71 11.39
CA PHE A 39 -14.62 -2.42 11.78
C PHE A 39 -14.57 -1.51 13.00
N ALA A 40 -13.41 -1.38 13.62
CA ALA A 40 -13.24 -0.55 14.82
C ALA A 40 -13.63 0.91 14.54
N GLY A 41 -14.48 1.46 15.42
CA GLY A 41 -14.97 2.85 15.33
C GLY A 41 -16.26 3.04 14.52
N ALA A 42 -16.81 2.00 13.88
CA ALA A 42 -18.10 2.12 13.21
C ALA A 42 -19.24 2.27 14.25
N SER A 43 -20.13 3.24 14.02
CA SER A 43 -21.31 3.50 14.84
C SER A 43 -22.59 3.46 14.02
N TRP A 44 -23.69 3.10 14.67
CA TRP A 44 -25.01 3.16 14.07
C TRP A 44 -25.41 4.62 13.82
N GLN A 45 -25.92 4.90 12.62
CA GLN A 45 -26.44 6.21 12.25
C GLN A 45 -27.97 6.19 12.24
N ASP A 46 -28.61 7.28 12.67
CA ASP A 46 -30.05 7.41 12.58
C ASP A 46 -30.52 7.28 11.14
N GLY A 47 -31.60 6.51 10.94
CA GLY A 47 -32.18 6.27 9.64
C GLY A 47 -31.61 5.06 8.90
N GLU A 48 -30.51 4.48 9.34
CA GLU A 48 -30.03 3.20 8.79
C GLU A 48 -31.07 2.10 8.97
N GLN A 49 -31.08 1.11 8.09
CA GLN A 49 -32.10 0.07 8.10
C GLN A 49 -31.49 -1.32 8.17
N ILE A 50 -32.09 -2.14 9.04
CA ILE A 50 -31.93 -3.59 9.06
C ILE A 50 -33.17 -4.27 8.49
N SER A 51 -33.03 -5.49 7.98
CA SER A 51 -34.14 -6.33 7.58
C SER A 51 -34.27 -7.56 8.47
N LEU A 52 -35.49 -7.87 8.89
CA LEU A 52 -35.85 -9.07 9.64
C LEU A 52 -36.79 -9.94 8.81
N PRO A 53 -36.27 -10.96 8.10
CA PRO A 53 -37.09 -11.91 7.37
C PRO A 53 -37.77 -12.91 8.32
N ASP A 54 -38.95 -13.39 7.92
CA ASP A 54 -39.64 -14.53 8.52
C ASP A 54 -40.43 -15.33 7.48
N ILE A 55 -41.15 -16.37 7.91
CA ILE A 55 -41.85 -17.28 7.00
C ILE A 55 -42.93 -16.59 6.15
N ASP A 56 -43.55 -15.56 6.71
CA ASP A 56 -44.59 -14.79 6.02
C ASP A 56 -44.01 -13.64 5.18
N ASN A 57 -42.78 -13.24 5.48
CA ASN A 57 -42.05 -12.13 4.82
C ASN A 57 -40.60 -12.53 4.52
N PRO A 58 -40.36 -13.39 3.51
CA PRO A 58 -39.00 -13.83 3.18
C PRO A 58 -38.10 -12.72 2.65
N GLU A 59 -38.66 -11.59 2.19
CA GLU A 59 -37.96 -10.37 1.79
C GLU A 59 -37.61 -9.48 2.99
N GLY A 60 -38.11 -9.84 4.17
CA GLY A 60 -37.87 -9.17 5.43
C GLY A 60 -38.69 -7.92 5.69
N VAL A 61 -38.88 -7.63 6.97
CA VAL A 61 -39.51 -6.41 7.45
C VAL A 61 -38.47 -5.41 7.88
N LEU A 62 -38.60 -4.16 7.42
CA LEU A 62 -37.65 -3.09 7.70
C LEU A 62 -37.78 -2.56 9.11
N TYR A 63 -36.67 -2.43 9.78
CA TYR A 63 -36.50 -1.74 11.06
C TYR A 63 -35.45 -0.65 10.90
N THR A 64 -35.79 0.53 11.40
CA THR A 64 -34.95 1.73 11.27
C THR A 64 -34.20 1.98 12.57
N VAL A 65 -32.94 2.38 12.44
CA VAL A 65 -32.09 2.77 13.57
C VAL A 65 -32.52 4.10 14.15
N GLU A 66 -32.66 4.13 15.49
CA GLU A 66 -32.88 5.32 16.30
C GLU A 66 -31.86 5.33 17.45
N ASN A 67 -30.97 6.30 17.50
CA ASN A 67 -30.05 6.49 18.62
C ASN A 67 -30.67 7.35 19.70
N VAL A 68 -30.73 6.87 20.95
CA VAL A 68 -31.26 7.57 22.09
C VAL A 68 -30.30 7.47 23.28
N GLY A 69 -29.59 8.56 23.56
CA GLY A 69 -28.48 8.55 24.52
C GLY A 69 -27.39 7.58 24.07
N ASP A 70 -26.95 6.70 24.96
CA ASP A 70 -25.88 5.73 24.69
C ASP A 70 -26.41 4.41 24.07
N LYS A 71 -27.69 4.36 23.67
CA LYS A 71 -28.32 3.14 23.14
C LYS A 71 -28.83 3.32 21.72
N THR A 72 -28.64 2.31 20.92
CA THR A 72 -29.19 2.18 19.58
C THR A 72 -30.41 1.27 19.63
N TYR A 73 -31.54 1.77 19.13
CA TYR A 73 -32.78 1.03 18.99
C TYR A 73 -33.10 0.78 17.52
N PHE A 74 -33.76 -0.35 17.26
CA PHE A 74 -34.33 -0.67 15.95
C PHE A 74 -35.85 -0.64 16.07
N SER A 75 -36.51 0.27 15.36
CA SER A 75 -37.96 0.49 15.39
C SER A 75 -38.58 0.11 14.06
N GLY A 76 -39.59 -0.74 14.08
CA GLY A 76 -40.31 -1.19 12.89
C GLY A 76 -41.72 -1.67 13.18
N ARG A 77 -42.47 -1.92 12.13
CA ARG A 77 -43.84 -2.47 12.22
C ARG A 77 -43.78 -3.95 11.83
N GLY A 78 -44.34 -4.81 12.67
CA GLY A 78 -44.36 -6.24 12.46
C GLY A 78 -43.65 -7.03 13.56
N ALA A 79 -43.91 -8.31 13.62
CA ALA A 79 -43.24 -9.22 14.55
C ALA A 79 -42.70 -10.36 13.72
N CYS A 80 -41.38 -10.36 13.53
CA CYS A 80 -40.67 -11.37 12.77
C CYS A 80 -39.96 -12.30 13.73
N ARG A 81 -40.17 -13.60 13.59
CA ARG A 81 -39.40 -14.65 14.23
C ARG A 81 -39.20 -15.78 13.25
N ALA A 82 -38.00 -16.35 13.24
CA ALA A 82 -37.79 -17.59 12.54
C ALA A 82 -38.63 -18.74 13.11
N GLU A 83 -38.82 -19.83 12.37
CA GLU A 83 -39.59 -20.99 12.81
C GLU A 83 -39.15 -21.57 14.16
N ASP A 84 -37.86 -21.46 14.49
CA ASP A 84 -37.27 -21.89 15.77
C ASP A 84 -37.45 -20.88 16.91
N GLY A 85 -38.25 -19.80 16.69
CA GLY A 85 -38.54 -18.77 17.68
C GLY A 85 -37.44 -17.72 17.85
N ARG A 86 -36.39 -17.73 17.02
CA ARG A 86 -35.31 -16.73 17.01
C ARG A 86 -35.58 -15.62 16.02
N TRP A 87 -35.04 -14.43 16.29
CA TRP A 87 -34.95 -13.36 15.30
C TRP A 87 -33.72 -13.54 14.45
N VAL A 88 -33.91 -13.37 13.15
CA VAL A 88 -32.84 -13.27 12.17
C VAL A 88 -32.82 -11.83 11.69
N ALA A 89 -31.65 -11.21 11.65
CA ALA A 89 -31.50 -9.84 11.17
C ALA A 89 -30.27 -9.70 10.29
N ILE A 90 -30.38 -8.88 9.26
CA ILE A 90 -29.28 -8.51 8.38
C ILE A 90 -29.20 -6.99 8.22
N TYR A 91 -27.98 -6.47 8.17
CA TYR A 91 -27.63 -5.10 7.83
C TYR A 91 -26.63 -5.07 6.67
N PRO A 92 -26.70 -4.08 5.77
CA PRO A 92 -27.84 -3.20 5.56
C PRO A 92 -29.06 -3.99 5.07
N ALA A 93 -30.25 -3.42 5.22
CA ALA A 93 -31.47 -4.08 4.75
C ALA A 93 -31.40 -4.45 3.27
N SER A 94 -30.75 -3.61 2.45
CA SER A 94 -30.52 -3.81 1.01
C SER A 94 -29.64 -5.01 0.68
N ALA A 95 -28.86 -5.53 1.63
CA ALA A 95 -28.05 -6.72 1.41
C ALA A 95 -28.89 -8.00 1.36
N LEU A 96 -30.09 -8.02 2.00
CA LEU A 96 -30.99 -9.17 1.96
C LEU A 96 -31.52 -9.39 0.55
N ARG A 97 -31.42 -10.64 0.07
CA ARG A 97 -32.07 -11.08 -1.19
C ARG A 97 -33.33 -11.87 -0.90
N MET A 98 -33.23 -12.86 -0.06
CA MET A 98 -34.36 -13.68 0.40
C MET A 98 -33.94 -14.50 1.62
N TRP A 99 -34.90 -15.15 2.22
CA TRP A 99 -34.71 -16.06 3.34
C TRP A 99 -35.61 -17.30 3.14
N ASP A 100 -35.09 -18.46 3.57
CA ASP A 100 -35.87 -19.67 3.81
C ASP A 100 -35.49 -20.26 5.18
N SER A 101 -36.10 -21.37 5.57
CA SER A 101 -35.87 -21.98 6.90
C SER A 101 -34.44 -22.46 7.12
N GLU A 102 -33.67 -22.67 6.06
CA GLU A 102 -32.29 -23.21 6.13
C GLU A 102 -31.23 -22.13 5.91
N PHE A 103 -31.52 -21.15 5.06
CA PHE A 103 -30.55 -20.14 4.64
C PHE A 103 -31.09 -18.72 4.64
N LEU A 104 -30.20 -17.77 4.92
CA LEU A 104 -30.38 -16.36 4.59
C LEU A 104 -29.48 -16.01 3.41
N TYR A 105 -30.08 -15.51 2.32
CA TYR A 105 -29.39 -15.14 1.10
C TYR A 105 -29.11 -13.65 1.06
N PHE A 106 -27.87 -13.27 0.73
CA PHE A 106 -27.46 -11.88 0.75
C PHE A 106 -26.44 -11.56 -0.35
N ASN A 107 -26.25 -10.27 -0.61
CA ASN A 107 -25.25 -9.77 -1.54
C ASN A 107 -24.07 -9.11 -0.81
N ILE A 108 -22.87 -9.38 -1.31
CA ILE A 108 -21.68 -8.55 -1.09
C ILE A 108 -21.62 -7.62 -2.31
N PRO A 109 -21.71 -6.28 -2.12
CA PRO A 109 -21.74 -5.35 -3.25
C PRO A 109 -20.51 -5.51 -4.14
N HIS A 110 -20.72 -5.59 -5.44
CA HIS A 110 -19.66 -5.57 -6.45
C HIS A 110 -19.07 -4.15 -6.58
N GLU A 111 -19.95 -3.14 -6.67
CA GLU A 111 -19.56 -1.74 -6.56
C GLU A 111 -19.83 -1.26 -5.15
N GLN A 112 -18.81 -0.66 -4.55
CA GLN A 112 -18.85 -0.11 -3.19
C GLN A 112 -18.51 1.36 -3.26
N VAL A 113 -19.08 2.14 -2.35
CA VAL A 113 -18.90 3.60 -2.33
C VAL A 113 -17.85 3.96 -1.29
N ALA A 114 -16.97 4.90 -1.62
CA ALA A 114 -15.97 5.42 -0.70
C ALA A 114 -16.61 5.94 0.59
N ASN A 115 -16.03 5.60 1.74
CA ASN A 115 -16.53 5.92 3.09
C ASN A 115 -17.89 5.28 3.46
N ALA A 116 -18.40 4.33 2.68
CA ALA A 116 -19.58 3.59 3.07
C ALA A 116 -19.29 2.71 4.29
N THR A 117 -20.22 2.70 5.23
CA THR A 117 -20.17 1.87 6.47
C THR A 117 -21.22 0.77 6.47
N ASP A 118 -22.00 0.64 5.40
CA ASP A 118 -23.12 -0.27 5.21
C ASP A 118 -22.68 -1.67 4.73
N MET A 119 -21.69 -2.24 5.39
CA MET A 119 -21.15 -3.57 5.10
C MET A 119 -22.00 -4.68 5.70
N PRO A 120 -22.16 -5.84 5.03
CA PRO A 120 -23.08 -6.89 5.46
C PRO A 120 -22.76 -7.45 6.85
N LEU A 121 -23.73 -7.32 7.76
CA LEU A 121 -23.71 -7.83 9.13
C LEU A 121 -24.91 -8.73 9.37
N PHE A 122 -24.76 -9.73 10.20
CA PHE A 122 -25.79 -10.72 10.52
C PHE A 122 -25.94 -10.90 12.02
N ASN A 123 -27.19 -11.12 12.46
CA ASN A 123 -27.48 -11.58 13.80
C ASN A 123 -28.58 -12.63 13.81
N ARG A 124 -28.46 -13.60 14.72
CA ARG A 124 -29.50 -14.56 15.04
C ARG A 124 -29.57 -14.71 16.55
N THR A 125 -30.70 -14.35 17.15
CA THR A 125 -30.87 -14.29 18.60
C THR A 125 -32.29 -14.62 19.03
N ASP A 126 -32.46 -15.12 20.25
CA ASP A 126 -33.72 -15.36 20.90
C ASP A 126 -34.10 -14.24 21.88
N VAL A 127 -33.26 -13.25 22.05
CA VAL A 127 -33.47 -12.06 22.89
C VAL A 127 -33.60 -10.80 22.05
N VAL A 128 -34.11 -9.72 22.64
CA VAL A 128 -34.32 -8.43 21.96
C VAL A 128 -33.07 -7.60 21.77
N GLU A 129 -31.92 -8.11 22.19
CA GLU A 129 -30.62 -7.52 21.99
C GLU A 129 -29.90 -8.15 20.78
N PHE A 130 -29.50 -7.31 19.85
CA PHE A 130 -28.79 -7.74 18.64
C PHE A 130 -27.29 -7.51 18.76
N ASN A 131 -26.55 -8.59 18.59
CA ASN A 131 -25.09 -8.59 18.49
C ASN A 131 -24.70 -9.00 17.07
N PHE A 132 -24.58 -8.02 16.20
CA PHE A 132 -24.27 -8.24 14.80
C PHE A 132 -22.84 -8.73 14.60
N LYS A 133 -22.69 -9.71 13.71
CA LYS A 133 -21.40 -10.29 13.31
C LYS A 133 -21.17 -10.02 11.83
N PRO A 134 -19.91 -9.74 11.42
CA PRO A 134 -19.58 -9.57 10.02
C PRO A 134 -19.91 -10.80 9.18
N LEU A 135 -20.46 -10.59 7.98
CA LEU A 135 -20.64 -11.60 6.94
C LEU A 135 -19.49 -11.64 5.93
N THR A 136 -18.56 -10.71 6.03
CA THR A 136 -17.48 -10.47 5.08
C THR A 136 -16.13 -10.41 5.80
N ALA A 137 -15.06 -10.51 5.05
CA ALA A 137 -13.75 -9.98 5.42
C ALA A 137 -13.63 -8.55 4.89
N TYR A 138 -12.56 -7.85 5.26
CA TYR A 138 -12.33 -6.47 4.88
C TYR A 138 -10.95 -6.29 4.26
N VAL A 139 -10.85 -5.31 3.36
CA VAL A 139 -9.62 -4.84 2.74
C VAL A 139 -9.52 -3.35 3.00
N SER A 140 -8.43 -2.91 3.60
CA SER A 140 -8.16 -1.48 3.80
C SER A 140 -6.95 -1.02 3.00
N PHE A 141 -6.93 0.26 2.66
CA PHE A 141 -5.78 0.96 2.09
C PHE A 141 -5.90 2.46 2.37
N THR A 142 -4.80 3.17 2.27
CA THR A 142 -4.75 4.63 2.41
C THR A 142 -4.37 5.26 1.07
N LEU A 143 -5.13 6.26 0.60
CA LEU A 143 -4.67 7.16 -0.44
C LEU A 143 -3.90 8.30 0.23
N ALA A 144 -2.61 8.41 -0.11
CA ALA A 144 -1.75 9.45 0.44
C ALA A 144 -2.18 10.86 -0.01
N PRO A 145 -1.83 11.92 0.73
CA PRO A 145 -2.15 13.29 0.35
C PRO A 145 -1.61 13.72 -1.02
N ASP A 146 -0.52 13.11 -1.49
CA ASP A 146 0.10 13.35 -2.79
C ASP A 146 -0.45 12.45 -3.92
N ALA A 147 -1.33 11.49 -3.60
CA ALA A 147 -1.95 10.67 -4.63
C ALA A 147 -2.76 11.55 -5.61
N PRO A 148 -2.73 11.24 -6.92
CA PRO A 148 -3.59 11.97 -7.86
C PRO A 148 -5.07 11.71 -7.54
N PRO A 149 -6.00 12.58 -8.01
CA PRO A 149 -7.42 12.32 -7.89
C PRO A 149 -7.80 10.97 -8.49
N VAL A 150 -8.33 10.03 -7.67
CA VAL A 150 -8.62 8.66 -8.07
C VAL A 150 -10.09 8.49 -8.45
N LYS A 151 -10.38 7.93 -9.63
CA LYS A 151 -11.74 7.64 -10.10
C LYS A 151 -12.29 6.34 -9.54
N GLU A 152 -11.46 5.34 -9.43
CA GLU A 152 -11.86 4.04 -8.88
C GLU A 152 -10.66 3.27 -8.34
N VAL A 153 -10.93 2.39 -7.37
CA VAL A 153 -9.98 1.36 -6.94
C VAL A 153 -10.63 0.00 -7.16
N ARG A 154 -9.99 -0.85 -7.97
CA ARG A 154 -10.47 -2.18 -8.34
C ARG A 154 -9.60 -3.26 -7.73
N LEU A 155 -10.21 -4.23 -7.09
CA LEU A 155 -9.57 -5.46 -6.63
C LEU A 155 -10.11 -6.62 -7.46
N SER A 156 -9.25 -7.36 -8.15
CA SER A 156 -9.62 -8.48 -9.02
C SER A 156 -8.85 -9.76 -8.70
N THR A 157 -9.46 -10.92 -8.96
CA THR A 157 -8.91 -12.25 -8.67
C THR A 157 -9.55 -13.30 -9.59
N ASN A 158 -8.99 -14.52 -9.61
CA ASN A 158 -9.58 -15.64 -10.36
C ASN A 158 -10.72 -16.37 -9.61
N LYS A 159 -11.06 -15.95 -8.39
CA LYS A 159 -12.14 -16.51 -7.56
C LYS A 159 -13.26 -15.51 -7.36
N TYR A 160 -14.48 -16.00 -7.12
CA TYR A 160 -15.61 -15.12 -6.80
C TYR A 160 -15.43 -14.49 -5.42
N ILE A 161 -15.52 -13.17 -5.34
CA ILE A 161 -15.27 -12.38 -4.12
C ILE A 161 -16.38 -11.41 -3.77
N SER A 162 -17.35 -11.20 -4.67
CA SER A 162 -18.54 -10.37 -4.46
C SER A 162 -19.75 -10.97 -5.14
N GLY A 163 -20.94 -10.40 -4.95
CA GLY A 163 -22.22 -10.87 -5.48
C GLY A 163 -23.00 -11.73 -4.48
N SER A 164 -23.57 -12.84 -4.92
CA SER A 164 -24.56 -13.63 -4.18
C SER A 164 -23.96 -14.70 -3.30
N TYR A 165 -24.32 -14.64 -2.01
CA TYR A 165 -23.90 -15.58 -0.97
C TYR A 165 -25.08 -15.96 -0.06
N LYS A 166 -24.88 -16.97 0.79
CA LYS A 166 -25.86 -17.39 1.79
C LYS A 166 -25.23 -17.79 3.12
N VAL A 167 -25.97 -17.59 4.18
CA VAL A 167 -25.63 -18.03 5.54
C VAL A 167 -26.48 -19.22 5.92
N GLU A 168 -25.86 -20.27 6.40
CA GLU A 168 -26.52 -21.46 6.93
C GLU A 168 -27.03 -21.20 8.34
N LEU A 169 -28.36 -21.31 8.54
CA LEU A 169 -29.00 -20.94 9.81
C LEU A 169 -28.96 -22.07 10.86
N ALA A 170 -28.84 -23.33 10.44
CA ALA A 170 -28.82 -24.47 11.36
C ALA A 170 -27.59 -24.57 12.23
N GLN A 171 -26.47 -23.97 11.82
CA GLN A 171 -25.19 -24.12 12.52
C GLN A 171 -25.01 -23.11 13.66
N LYS A 172 -24.30 -23.55 14.73
CA LYS A 172 -23.90 -22.68 15.84
C LYS A 172 -22.84 -21.65 15.45
N SER A 173 -21.96 -21.99 14.51
CA SER A 173 -20.93 -21.10 13.96
C SER A 173 -21.42 -20.48 12.65
N LEU A 174 -21.09 -19.21 12.44
CA LEU A 174 -21.39 -18.50 11.21
C LEU A 174 -20.67 -19.15 10.03
N ASN A 175 -21.42 -19.71 9.08
CA ASN A 175 -20.93 -20.36 7.89
C ASN A 175 -21.50 -19.66 6.64
N VAL A 176 -20.64 -18.93 5.92
CA VAL A 176 -20.98 -18.22 4.70
C VAL A 176 -20.60 -19.05 3.49
N LEU A 177 -21.56 -19.33 2.63
CA LEU A 177 -21.42 -20.18 1.47
C LEU A 177 -21.69 -19.41 0.17
N LEU A 178 -21.16 -19.93 -0.94
CA LEU A 178 -21.52 -19.45 -2.27
C LEU A 178 -22.98 -19.77 -2.58
N ASP A 179 -23.68 -18.84 -3.21
CA ASP A 179 -25.01 -19.06 -3.77
C ASP A 179 -24.94 -19.17 -5.30
N THR A 180 -26.04 -19.61 -5.93
CA THR A 180 -26.17 -19.78 -7.40
C THR A 180 -26.46 -18.48 -8.13
N GLY A 181 -26.71 -17.38 -7.42
CA GLY A 181 -26.97 -16.06 -8.02
C GLY A 181 -25.74 -15.45 -8.71
N GLU A 182 -25.88 -14.20 -9.11
CA GLU A 182 -24.82 -13.45 -9.79
C GLU A 182 -23.62 -13.26 -8.87
N ARG A 183 -22.41 -13.47 -9.40
CA ARG A 183 -21.16 -13.42 -8.64
C ARG A 183 -20.05 -12.82 -9.51
N PHE A 184 -19.18 -12.04 -8.88
CA PHE A 184 -18.11 -11.34 -9.54
C PHE A 184 -16.75 -11.75 -8.97
N ARG A 185 -15.72 -11.61 -9.80
CA ARG A 185 -14.32 -11.89 -9.45
C ARG A 185 -13.56 -10.62 -9.09
N ASP A 186 -14.26 -9.52 -9.03
CA ASP A 186 -13.73 -8.20 -8.67
C ASP A 186 -14.67 -7.44 -7.74
N ILE A 187 -14.13 -6.38 -7.17
CA ILE A 187 -14.82 -5.36 -6.39
C ILE A 187 -14.28 -4.02 -6.83
N VAL A 188 -15.16 -3.04 -6.99
CA VAL A 188 -14.79 -1.69 -7.41
C VAL A 188 -15.24 -0.69 -6.35
N LEU A 189 -14.31 0.08 -5.82
CA LEU A 189 -14.60 1.24 -4.97
C LEU A 189 -14.80 2.46 -5.88
N LYS A 190 -15.93 3.12 -5.73
CA LYS A 190 -16.32 4.32 -6.48
C LYS A 190 -16.37 5.55 -5.56
N PRO A 191 -16.25 6.77 -6.10
CA PRO A 191 -16.51 8.00 -5.35
C PRO A 191 -17.93 8.04 -4.77
N GLN A 192 -18.15 8.89 -3.76
CA GLN A 192 -19.49 9.12 -3.20
C GLN A 192 -20.44 9.81 -4.19
N GLU A 193 -19.91 10.71 -5.01
CA GLU A 193 -20.67 11.43 -6.03
C GLU A 193 -20.34 10.85 -7.41
N GLU A 194 -21.37 10.66 -8.23
CA GLU A 194 -21.20 10.19 -9.62
C GLU A 194 -20.34 11.18 -10.41
N GLY A 195 -19.28 10.67 -11.07
CA GLY A 195 -18.31 11.50 -11.78
C GLY A 195 -17.31 12.24 -10.89
N GLY A 196 -17.39 12.06 -9.57
CA GLY A 196 -16.42 12.61 -8.62
C GLY A 196 -15.12 11.81 -8.55
N VAL A 197 -14.30 12.13 -7.56
CA VAL A 197 -13.03 11.45 -7.26
C VAL A 197 -12.98 10.97 -5.81
N ILE A 198 -12.21 9.92 -5.56
CA ILE A 198 -11.90 9.44 -4.23
C ILE A 198 -10.75 10.32 -3.70
N ALA A 199 -11.01 11.07 -2.65
CA ALA A 199 -10.04 11.99 -2.03
C ALA A 199 -8.94 11.21 -1.26
N PRO A 200 -7.81 11.84 -0.90
CA PRO A 200 -6.86 11.28 0.06
C PRO A 200 -7.54 10.90 1.38
N GLY A 201 -7.17 9.74 1.95
CA GLY A 201 -7.76 9.22 3.19
C GLY A 201 -7.71 7.70 3.30
N ASP A 202 -8.27 7.17 4.39
CA ASP A 202 -8.35 5.74 4.66
C ASP A 202 -9.65 5.15 4.12
N TYR A 203 -9.54 4.02 3.42
CA TYR A 203 -10.67 3.35 2.79
C TYR A 203 -10.74 1.88 3.16
N THR A 204 -11.96 1.36 3.24
CA THR A 204 -12.22 -0.05 3.50
C THR A 204 -13.27 -0.57 2.53
N MET A 205 -13.02 -1.76 1.97
CA MET A 205 -13.97 -2.52 1.15
C MET A 205 -14.31 -3.84 1.83
N CYS A 206 -15.51 -4.36 1.61
CA CYS A 206 -15.87 -5.70 2.06
C CYS A 206 -15.70 -6.74 0.93
N ILE A 207 -15.27 -7.94 1.31
CA ILE A 207 -14.94 -9.05 0.40
C ILE A 207 -15.43 -10.37 0.98
N TYR A 208 -15.78 -11.34 0.13
CA TYR A 208 -16.04 -12.71 0.59
C TYR A 208 -14.79 -13.32 1.25
N ALA A 209 -14.98 -13.80 2.48
CA ALA A 209 -13.90 -14.42 3.26
C ALA A 209 -13.50 -15.77 2.67
N ARG A 210 -12.32 -15.82 2.06
CA ARG A 210 -11.77 -17.03 1.43
C ARG A 210 -10.26 -16.95 1.23
N THR A 211 -9.66 -18.07 0.86
CA THR A 211 -8.29 -18.14 0.37
C THR A 211 -8.27 -17.93 -1.15
N LEU A 212 -7.36 -17.08 -1.60
CA LEU A 212 -7.04 -16.82 -3.00
C LEU A 212 -5.66 -17.43 -3.31
N PRO A 213 -5.59 -18.65 -3.83
CA PRO A 213 -4.31 -19.36 -3.98
C PRO A 213 -3.38 -18.70 -5.01
N ASP A 214 -3.96 -18.04 -6.02
CA ASP A 214 -3.22 -17.39 -7.11
C ASP A 214 -3.09 -15.87 -6.88
N GLY A 215 -3.37 -15.42 -5.65
CA GLY A 215 -3.29 -14.02 -5.28
C GLY A 215 -4.39 -13.14 -5.85
N MET A 216 -4.07 -11.87 -6.08
CA MET A 216 -5.02 -10.84 -6.52
C MET A 216 -4.28 -9.68 -7.18
N THR A 217 -5.01 -8.90 -7.98
CA THR A 217 -4.54 -7.61 -8.52
C THR A 217 -5.36 -6.48 -7.89
N VAL A 218 -4.70 -5.38 -7.55
CA VAL A 218 -5.33 -4.14 -7.09
C VAL A 218 -4.89 -3.03 -8.03
N GLU A 219 -5.85 -2.27 -8.53
CA GLU A 219 -5.64 -1.18 -9.50
C GLU A 219 -6.34 0.07 -8.97
N ALA A 220 -5.61 1.18 -8.88
CA ALA A 220 -6.21 2.49 -8.64
C ALA A 220 -6.07 3.32 -9.92
N VAL A 221 -7.19 3.79 -10.46
CA VAL A 221 -7.25 4.56 -11.72
C VAL A 221 -7.47 6.03 -11.37
N ALA A 222 -6.54 6.87 -11.75
CA ALA A 222 -6.62 8.31 -11.52
C ALA A 222 -7.43 9.04 -12.62
N GLU A 223 -7.77 10.29 -12.36
CA GLU A 223 -8.51 11.14 -13.27
C GLU A 223 -7.70 11.48 -14.54
N ASP A 224 -6.39 11.63 -14.41
CA ASP A 224 -5.45 11.85 -15.52
C ASP A 224 -5.18 10.59 -16.35
N GLY A 225 -5.83 9.48 -16.02
CA GLY A 225 -5.66 8.19 -16.68
C GLY A 225 -4.46 7.38 -16.18
N SER A 226 -3.64 7.91 -15.27
CA SER A 226 -2.57 7.14 -14.64
C SER A 226 -3.13 6.01 -13.78
N VAL A 227 -2.41 4.90 -13.67
CA VAL A 227 -2.86 3.69 -12.96
C VAL A 227 -1.79 3.20 -12.02
N ALA A 228 -2.14 3.05 -10.74
CA ALA A 228 -1.32 2.31 -9.79
C ALA A 228 -1.77 0.85 -9.77
N VAL A 229 -0.84 -0.09 -10.02
CA VAL A 229 -1.13 -1.52 -10.07
C VAL A 229 -0.29 -2.27 -9.06
N LYS A 230 -0.93 -3.12 -8.27
CA LYS A 230 -0.28 -4.09 -7.39
C LYS A 230 -0.73 -5.49 -7.74
N GLN A 231 0.22 -6.34 -8.14
CA GLN A 231 -0.02 -7.78 -8.31
C GLN A 231 0.53 -8.54 -7.10
N ILE A 232 -0.32 -9.30 -6.43
CA ILE A 232 0.05 -10.23 -5.38
C ILE A 232 -0.09 -11.63 -5.98
N THR A 233 1.02 -12.29 -6.25
CA THR A 233 1.07 -13.60 -6.91
C THR A 233 1.11 -14.78 -5.94
N SER A 234 1.30 -14.51 -4.64
CA SER A 234 1.27 -15.51 -3.59
C SER A 234 -0.13 -15.70 -3.02
N GLU A 235 -0.35 -16.82 -2.33
CA GLU A 235 -1.61 -17.08 -1.64
C GLU A 235 -1.99 -15.94 -0.69
N VAL A 236 -3.24 -15.48 -0.80
CA VAL A 236 -3.83 -14.47 0.08
C VAL A 236 -5.04 -15.06 0.79
N LYS A 237 -5.08 -14.98 2.13
CA LYS A 237 -6.21 -15.45 2.93
C LYS A 237 -6.99 -14.28 3.51
N PHE A 238 -8.28 -14.24 3.21
CA PHE A 238 -9.25 -13.33 3.84
C PHE A 238 -10.06 -14.11 4.89
N THR A 239 -10.03 -13.63 6.12
CA THR A 239 -10.71 -14.27 7.25
C THR A 239 -11.92 -13.43 7.65
N LEU A 240 -13.05 -14.09 7.88
CA LEU A 240 -14.30 -13.46 8.26
C LEU A 240 -14.13 -12.48 9.44
N GLY A 241 -14.62 -11.26 9.28
CA GLY A 241 -14.54 -10.19 10.29
C GLY A 241 -13.13 -9.64 10.53
N LYS A 242 -12.14 -9.97 9.70
CA LYS A 242 -10.78 -9.43 9.80
C LYS A 242 -10.47 -8.52 8.62
N THR A 243 -9.75 -7.46 8.93
CA THR A 243 -9.23 -6.51 7.93
C THR A 243 -7.83 -6.94 7.48
N ARG A 244 -7.59 -6.86 6.19
CA ARG A 244 -6.27 -6.98 5.58
C ARG A 244 -5.90 -5.63 5.00
N ASP A 245 -4.83 -5.06 5.51
CA ASP A 245 -4.29 -3.80 5.03
C ASP A 245 -3.44 -4.03 3.77
N LEU A 246 -3.69 -3.22 2.74
CA LEU A 246 -2.93 -3.17 1.49
C LEU A 246 -1.84 -2.09 1.49
N GLY A 247 -1.79 -1.25 2.53
CA GLY A 247 -0.82 -0.17 2.68
C GLY A 247 -1.25 1.14 1.99
N VAL A 248 -0.27 1.98 1.73
CA VAL A 248 -0.47 3.34 1.22
C VAL A 248 -0.29 3.38 -0.29
N ILE A 249 -1.18 4.08 -0.98
CA ILE A 249 -1.10 4.40 -2.40
C ILE A 249 -0.74 5.89 -2.50
N SER A 250 0.48 6.19 -2.91
CA SER A 250 0.99 7.54 -3.13
C SER A 250 1.18 7.85 -4.62
N ARG A 251 1.52 9.08 -4.96
CA ARG A 251 1.82 9.48 -6.35
C ARG A 251 2.85 8.58 -7.03
N ALA A 252 3.86 8.15 -6.29
CA ALA A 252 4.93 7.27 -6.80
C ALA A 252 4.44 5.93 -7.39
N HIS A 253 3.24 5.48 -7.01
CA HIS A 253 2.68 4.21 -7.49
C HIS A 253 1.90 4.33 -8.79
N PHE A 254 1.60 5.56 -9.26
CA PHE A 254 0.84 5.77 -10.49
C PHE A 254 1.77 5.87 -11.69
N ALA A 255 1.79 4.82 -12.51
CA ALA A 255 2.40 4.87 -13.83
C ALA A 255 1.50 5.69 -14.78
N VAL A 256 2.09 6.62 -15.51
CA VAL A 256 1.35 7.37 -16.54
C VAL A 256 1.03 6.42 -17.70
N PRO A 257 -0.22 6.33 -18.16
CA PRO A 257 -0.61 5.40 -19.22
C PRO A 257 -0.18 5.83 -20.62
N SER A 258 0.45 6.97 -20.81
CA SER A 258 0.80 7.45 -22.14
C SER A 258 2.07 6.77 -22.66
N ASP A 259 1.91 5.97 -23.73
CA ASP A 259 2.95 5.72 -24.71
C ASP A 259 3.13 6.94 -25.65
N GLU A 260 2.55 8.09 -25.30
CA GLU A 260 2.76 9.33 -26.03
C GLU A 260 4.12 9.90 -25.64
N ASP A 261 4.98 10.05 -26.63
CA ASP A 261 6.27 10.71 -26.50
C ASP A 261 6.01 12.16 -26.09
N ALA A 262 6.25 12.49 -24.82
CA ALA A 262 6.27 13.84 -24.33
C ALA A 262 7.73 14.28 -24.19
N ASP A 263 8.06 15.49 -24.62
CA ASP A 263 9.40 16.05 -24.37
C ASP A 263 9.65 16.09 -22.84
N PRO A 264 10.84 15.68 -22.38
CA PRO A 264 11.18 15.71 -20.97
C PRO A 264 11.10 17.14 -20.41
N VAL A 265 10.45 17.30 -19.26
CA VAL A 265 10.24 18.62 -18.64
C VAL A 265 11.35 18.99 -17.68
N THR A 266 12.02 18.00 -17.05
CA THR A 266 13.10 18.24 -16.10
C THR A 266 14.45 18.42 -16.79
N ASP A 267 15.40 19.05 -16.12
CA ASP A 267 16.79 19.17 -16.59
C ASP A 267 17.47 17.80 -16.67
N ALA A 268 17.26 16.92 -15.69
CA ALA A 268 17.78 15.56 -15.71
C ALA A 268 17.18 14.74 -16.86
N GLY A 269 15.87 14.82 -17.10
CA GLY A 269 15.23 14.15 -18.23
C GLY A 269 15.79 14.59 -19.58
N LYS A 270 15.98 15.88 -19.79
CA LYS A 270 16.61 16.44 -21.02
C LYS A 270 18.04 15.98 -21.24
N ILE A 271 18.84 15.83 -20.16
CA ILE A 271 20.21 15.29 -20.24
C ILE A 271 20.17 13.81 -20.65
N LEU A 272 19.23 13.05 -20.07
CA LEU A 272 19.17 11.60 -20.31
C LEU A 272 18.60 11.24 -21.69
N GLU A 273 17.72 12.04 -22.26
CA GLU A 273 17.23 11.82 -23.62
C GLU A 273 18.19 12.33 -24.70
N GLY A 274 19.23 13.07 -24.30
CA GLY A 274 20.21 13.65 -25.23
C GLY A 274 21.29 12.66 -25.68
N ASP A 275 22.09 13.10 -26.65
CA ASP A 275 23.19 12.33 -27.25
C ASP A 275 24.25 11.85 -26.24
N GLN A 276 24.28 12.43 -25.03
CA GLN A 276 25.23 12.08 -23.98
C GLN A 276 24.84 10.79 -23.24
N CYS A 277 23.59 10.32 -23.36
CA CYS A 277 23.12 9.10 -22.73
C CYS A 277 22.63 8.05 -23.76
N PRO A 278 23.50 7.42 -24.54
CA PRO A 278 23.12 6.55 -25.65
C PRO A 278 22.37 5.28 -25.20
N LYS A 279 22.26 5.02 -23.89
CA LYS A 279 21.52 3.89 -23.32
C LYS A 279 20.07 4.23 -22.94
N VAL A 280 19.69 5.49 -23.03
CA VAL A 280 18.29 5.96 -22.90
C VAL A 280 17.88 6.51 -24.25
N THR A 281 16.83 5.94 -24.84
CA THR A 281 16.33 6.37 -26.17
C THR A 281 15.16 7.32 -26.06
N ASN A 282 14.44 7.27 -24.92
CA ASN A 282 13.29 8.13 -24.71
C ASN A 282 13.00 8.30 -23.20
N VAL A 283 12.59 9.49 -22.80
CA VAL A 283 12.00 9.80 -21.49
C VAL A 283 10.51 9.99 -21.69
N LEU A 284 9.73 8.95 -21.44
CA LEU A 284 8.27 8.96 -21.66
C LEU A 284 7.54 9.93 -20.74
N TRP A 285 8.09 10.14 -19.56
CA TRP A 285 7.53 11.00 -18.54
C TRP A 285 8.58 11.29 -17.47
N ASP A 286 8.60 12.51 -16.96
CA ASP A 286 9.44 12.91 -15.85
C ASP A 286 8.80 14.01 -14.98
N THR A 287 9.20 14.06 -13.71
CA THR A 287 8.81 15.11 -12.76
C THR A 287 9.91 15.34 -11.74
N THR A 288 9.89 16.50 -11.10
CA THR A 288 10.85 16.86 -10.05
C THR A 288 10.22 17.74 -8.98
N TYR A 289 10.78 17.69 -7.78
CA TYR A 289 10.54 18.71 -6.75
C TYR A 289 11.78 18.94 -5.89
N VAL A 290 11.87 20.12 -5.31
CA VAL A 290 12.93 20.49 -4.37
C VAL A 290 12.59 19.90 -3.01
N VAL A 291 13.44 19.02 -2.48
CA VAL A 291 13.28 18.41 -1.14
C VAL A 291 13.71 19.41 -0.06
N THR A 292 14.88 20.01 -0.26
CA THR A 292 15.46 21.09 0.56
C THR A 292 16.46 21.88 -0.30
N PRO A 293 16.87 23.08 0.08
CA PRO A 293 17.90 23.82 -0.67
C PRO A 293 19.15 22.97 -0.93
N GLY A 294 19.47 22.76 -2.21
CA GLY A 294 20.61 21.91 -2.65
C GLY A 294 20.26 20.45 -2.88
N MET A 295 19.01 20.03 -2.65
CA MET A 295 18.57 18.67 -2.92
C MET A 295 17.28 18.63 -3.73
N ASP A 296 17.35 17.95 -4.87
CA ASP A 296 16.23 17.72 -5.78
C ASP A 296 15.94 16.23 -5.91
N TYR A 297 14.68 15.89 -6.02
CA TYR A 297 14.19 14.55 -6.32
C TYR A 297 13.57 14.53 -7.71
N TYR A 298 13.82 13.45 -8.46
CA TYR A 298 13.26 13.22 -9.78
C TYR A 298 12.63 11.84 -9.83
N GLN A 299 11.50 11.76 -10.51
CA GLN A 299 10.88 10.51 -10.90
C GLN A 299 10.65 10.53 -12.40
N MET A 300 10.95 9.43 -13.08
CA MET A 300 10.78 9.34 -14.52
C MET A 300 10.54 7.92 -15.00
N ARG A 301 9.91 7.83 -16.14
CA ARG A 301 9.77 6.60 -16.90
C ARG A 301 10.55 6.72 -18.19
N ILE A 302 11.45 5.77 -18.40
CA ILE A 302 12.38 5.80 -19.55
C ILE A 302 12.26 4.54 -20.41
N VAL A 303 12.73 4.66 -21.65
CA VAL A 303 12.96 3.54 -22.57
C VAL A 303 14.45 3.44 -22.82
N THR A 304 15.01 2.23 -22.70
CA THR A 304 16.43 2.00 -23.00
C THR A 304 16.66 1.70 -24.48
N ASP A 305 17.92 1.69 -24.91
CA ASP A 305 18.34 1.29 -26.27
C ASP A 305 17.96 -0.17 -26.61
N ALA A 306 17.67 -0.99 -25.59
CA ALA A 306 17.14 -2.34 -25.76
C ALA A 306 15.60 -2.37 -25.92
N GLY A 307 14.91 -1.22 -25.87
CA GLY A 307 13.45 -1.10 -25.94
C GLY A 307 12.73 -1.42 -24.63
N GLU A 308 13.45 -1.59 -23.53
CA GLU A 308 12.88 -1.89 -22.23
C GLU A 308 12.41 -0.63 -21.52
N LYS A 309 11.19 -0.66 -20.97
CA LYS A 309 10.61 0.42 -20.17
C LYS A 309 10.92 0.19 -18.70
N MET A 310 11.16 1.28 -17.95
CA MET A 310 11.38 1.19 -16.51
C MET A 310 11.07 2.48 -15.78
N ASP A 311 10.68 2.33 -14.52
CA ASP A 311 10.50 3.42 -13.58
C ASP A 311 11.83 3.66 -12.84
N MET A 312 12.29 4.91 -12.87
CA MET A 312 13.55 5.34 -12.34
C MET A 312 13.37 6.56 -11.43
N TYR A 313 14.14 6.57 -10.36
CA TYR A 313 14.10 7.60 -9.31
C TYR A 313 15.51 8.12 -9.10
N LEU A 314 15.67 9.44 -9.09
CA LEU A 314 16.96 10.08 -8.87
C LEU A 314 16.88 11.06 -7.70
N ILE A 315 17.97 11.17 -6.96
CA ILE A 315 18.23 12.26 -6.03
C ILE A 315 19.49 12.96 -6.52
N ARG A 316 19.43 14.28 -6.65
CA ARG A 316 20.59 15.15 -6.79
C ARG A 316 20.80 15.88 -5.47
N ALA A 317 21.98 15.76 -4.86
CA ALA A 317 22.31 16.45 -3.61
C ALA A 317 23.67 17.15 -3.71
N ASP A 318 23.67 18.46 -3.66
CA ASP A 318 24.86 19.31 -3.62
C ASP A 318 25.35 19.43 -2.16
N LEU A 319 26.38 18.68 -1.80
CA LEU A 319 26.89 18.62 -0.43
C LEU A 319 27.51 19.96 0.01
N SER A 320 27.89 20.82 -0.93
CA SER A 320 28.36 22.18 -0.61
C SER A 320 27.28 23.10 -0.03
N LYS A 321 26.02 22.68 -0.09
CA LYS A 321 24.86 23.43 0.41
C LYS A 321 24.45 23.04 1.85
N GLY A 322 25.37 22.50 2.63
CA GLY A 322 25.10 22.10 4.02
C GLY A 322 24.34 20.78 4.13
N LEU A 323 24.61 19.85 3.22
CA LEU A 323 24.12 18.49 3.24
C LEU A 323 25.26 17.52 3.52
N ASP A 324 24.99 16.48 4.30
CA ASP A 324 25.92 15.39 4.63
C ASP A 324 25.41 14.05 4.06
N LEU A 325 26.34 13.26 3.53
CA LEU A 325 26.11 11.82 3.27
C LEU A 325 26.57 11.02 4.51
N ARG A 326 25.65 10.36 5.19
CA ARG A 326 25.91 9.65 6.45
C ARG A 326 25.56 8.16 6.32
N ALA A 327 26.45 7.30 6.82
CA ALA A 327 26.14 5.88 6.96
C ALA A 327 25.31 5.63 8.23
N ALA A 328 24.25 4.83 8.09
CA ALA A 328 23.41 4.39 9.21
C ALA A 328 23.43 2.86 9.30
N ILE A 329 23.34 2.34 10.50
CA ILE A 329 23.16 0.91 10.83
C ILE A 329 21.97 0.74 11.76
N SER A 330 21.49 -0.50 11.92
CA SER A 330 20.46 -0.78 12.94
C SER A 330 20.94 -0.33 14.33
N ASP A 331 20.09 0.41 15.04
CA ASP A 331 20.33 0.88 16.41
C ASP A 331 20.49 -0.25 17.43
N GLU A 332 19.96 -1.45 17.09
CA GLU A 332 20.13 -2.66 17.89
C GLU A 332 21.42 -3.45 17.58
N THR A 333 22.22 -3.01 16.59
CA THR A 333 23.51 -3.65 16.25
C THR A 333 24.54 -3.40 17.35
N THR A 334 25.23 -4.47 17.75
CA THR A 334 26.32 -4.42 18.73
C THR A 334 27.65 -4.82 18.10
N SER A 335 28.77 -4.63 18.83
CA SER A 335 30.10 -5.07 18.36
C SER A 335 30.21 -6.58 18.12
N SER A 336 29.31 -7.37 18.69
CA SER A 336 29.30 -8.84 18.59
C SER A 336 28.18 -9.40 17.73
N LYS A 337 27.16 -8.59 17.38
CA LYS A 337 25.99 -9.07 16.64
C LYS A 337 25.43 -8.01 15.71
N TRP A 338 25.36 -8.33 14.42
CA TRP A 338 24.68 -7.55 13.41
C TRP A 338 23.19 -7.83 13.41
N LEU A 339 22.40 -6.76 13.34
CA LEU A 339 20.95 -6.85 13.19
C LEU A 339 20.51 -6.05 11.97
N ARG A 340 19.42 -6.49 11.36
CA ARG A 340 18.81 -5.81 10.22
C ARG A 340 17.69 -4.92 10.70
N GLN A 341 17.56 -3.76 10.07
CA GLN A 341 16.47 -2.82 10.31
C GLN A 341 16.03 -2.21 8.98
N ASN A 342 14.79 -1.77 8.90
CA ASN A 342 14.29 -1.06 7.71
C ASN A 342 15.03 0.27 7.55
N PRO A 343 15.41 0.69 6.33
CA PRO A 343 15.97 2.01 6.07
C PRO A 343 15.12 3.15 6.62
N SER A 344 13.77 3.05 6.57
CA SER A 344 12.85 4.00 7.21
C SER A 344 13.07 4.13 8.72
N ALA A 345 13.28 3.01 9.41
CA ALA A 345 13.53 3.02 10.85
C ALA A 345 14.93 3.55 11.20
N MET A 346 15.96 3.24 10.37
CA MET A 346 17.29 3.84 10.52
C MET A 346 17.23 5.36 10.33
N ALA A 347 16.48 5.83 9.32
CA ALA A 347 16.25 7.25 9.09
C ALA A 347 15.54 7.91 10.27
N ALA A 348 14.45 7.33 10.75
CA ALA A 348 13.69 7.85 11.90
C ALA A 348 14.52 7.90 13.20
N HIS A 349 15.46 6.95 13.40
CA HIS A 349 16.35 6.96 14.55
C HIS A 349 17.35 8.13 14.53
N MET A 350 17.78 8.54 13.33
CA MET A 350 18.75 9.62 13.15
C MET A 350 18.11 10.99 12.91
N ASP A 351 16.81 11.03 12.63
CA ASP A 351 16.06 12.25 12.33
C ASP A 351 15.80 13.07 13.59
N SER A 352 16.10 14.37 13.53
CA SER A 352 15.77 15.33 14.57
C SER A 352 15.51 16.71 13.97
N PRO A 353 14.83 17.62 14.69
CA PRO A 353 14.62 18.99 14.22
C PRO A 353 15.92 19.76 13.92
N GLU A 354 17.00 19.46 14.65
CA GLU A 354 18.31 20.09 14.46
C GLU A 354 19.06 19.50 13.27
N CYS A 355 18.85 18.20 13.01
CA CYS A 355 19.55 17.43 11.98
C CYS A 355 18.56 16.53 11.21
N PRO A 356 17.65 17.13 10.41
CA PRO A 356 16.65 16.37 9.67
C PRO A 356 17.28 15.46 8.63
N VAL A 357 16.70 14.25 8.49
CA VAL A 357 16.98 13.32 7.41
C VAL A 357 16.10 13.67 6.22
N TYR A 358 16.69 13.89 5.05
CA TYR A 358 15.99 14.23 3.82
C TYR A 358 15.79 13.05 2.89
N ALA A 359 16.69 12.06 2.93
CA ALA A 359 16.54 10.82 2.17
C ALA A 359 17.26 9.66 2.83
N ALA A 360 16.81 8.44 2.51
CA ALA A 360 17.47 7.19 2.87
C ALA A 360 17.43 6.20 1.71
N ILE A 361 18.53 5.47 1.51
CA ILE A 361 18.62 4.38 0.55
C ILE A 361 19.30 3.16 1.21
N ASN A 362 19.03 1.97 0.68
CA ASN A 362 19.83 0.79 1.04
C ASN A 362 21.29 0.97 0.58
N ALA A 363 22.23 0.35 1.30
CA ALA A 363 23.66 0.47 1.02
C ALA A 363 24.31 -0.88 0.65
N ASP A 364 25.15 -1.44 1.55
CA ASP A 364 25.95 -2.63 1.26
C ASP A 364 25.13 -3.91 1.12
N PHE A 365 25.71 -4.86 0.43
CA PHE A 365 25.29 -6.26 0.39
C PHE A 365 25.53 -6.91 1.76
N CYS A 366 24.79 -7.97 2.06
CA CYS A 366 24.99 -8.73 3.29
C CYS A 366 24.63 -10.21 3.11
N ASP A 367 25.06 -11.05 4.05
CA ASP A 367 24.62 -12.44 4.11
C ASP A 367 23.11 -12.55 4.28
N ASN A 368 22.49 -13.46 3.53
CA ASN A 368 21.06 -13.72 3.65
C ASN A 368 20.70 -14.67 4.81
N ARG A 369 21.68 -15.36 5.38
CA ARG A 369 21.53 -16.34 6.47
C ARG A 369 22.52 -16.07 7.60
N GLU A 370 22.18 -16.50 8.79
CA GLU A 370 23.07 -16.44 9.96
C GLU A 370 24.38 -17.24 9.75
N PRO A 371 25.53 -16.73 10.21
CA PRO A 371 25.71 -15.41 10.85
C PRO A 371 25.64 -14.29 9.82
N ILE A 372 24.80 -13.28 10.08
CA ILE A 372 24.63 -12.12 9.20
C ILE A 372 25.89 -11.24 9.28
N ARG A 373 26.48 -10.90 8.13
CA ARG A 373 27.64 -10.05 8.01
C ARG A 373 27.51 -9.09 6.82
N PRO A 374 28.03 -7.86 6.90
CA PRO A 374 28.18 -7.01 5.73
C PRO A 374 29.21 -7.61 4.77
N ARG A 375 29.12 -7.27 3.50
CA ARG A 375 30.08 -7.70 2.49
C ARG A 375 31.34 -6.84 2.48
N GLY A 376 31.27 -5.62 2.89
CA GLY A 376 32.38 -4.70 2.97
C GLY A 376 32.49 -3.96 4.29
N PRO A 377 33.41 -2.98 4.38
CA PRO A 377 33.61 -2.17 5.58
C PRO A 377 32.42 -1.28 5.86
N ILE A 378 32.20 -0.96 7.14
CA ILE A 378 31.17 -0.01 7.60
C ILE A 378 31.76 0.90 8.64
N HIS A 379 31.75 2.23 8.37
CA HIS A 379 32.06 3.27 9.33
C HIS A 379 30.83 4.16 9.50
N CYS A 380 30.51 4.51 10.74
CA CYS A 380 29.46 5.46 11.05
C CYS A 380 30.00 6.50 12.01
N ASN A 381 30.02 7.75 11.59
CA ASN A 381 30.53 8.89 12.36
C ASN A 381 31.94 8.65 12.99
N GLY A 382 32.86 8.17 12.16
CA GLY A 382 34.23 7.86 12.56
C GLY A 382 34.42 6.55 13.33
N LYS A 383 33.35 5.89 13.75
CA LYS A 383 33.42 4.58 14.39
C LYS A 383 33.43 3.46 13.35
N VAL A 384 34.48 2.64 13.38
CA VAL A 384 34.58 1.45 12.53
C VAL A 384 33.78 0.31 13.12
N TRP A 385 32.75 -0.15 12.39
CA TRP A 385 31.90 -1.27 12.77
C TRP A 385 32.31 -2.58 12.08
N ALA A 386 32.72 -2.49 10.81
CA ALA A 386 33.35 -3.56 10.06
C ALA A 386 34.55 -2.99 9.28
N SER A 387 35.67 -3.73 9.27
CA SER A 387 36.92 -3.31 8.65
C SER A 387 37.45 -4.26 7.57
N SER A 388 36.64 -5.23 7.15
CA SER A 388 37.08 -6.26 6.22
C SER A 388 35.97 -6.64 5.23
N TYR A 389 36.38 -7.21 4.10
CA TYR A 389 35.47 -7.75 3.11
C TYR A 389 35.13 -9.22 3.38
N SER A 390 33.86 -9.57 3.22
CA SER A 390 33.34 -10.93 3.27
C SER A 390 32.91 -11.37 1.87
N ILE A 391 33.81 -12.05 1.15
CA ILE A 391 33.58 -12.43 -0.24
C ILE A 391 32.83 -13.77 -0.31
N ASP A 392 31.65 -13.79 -0.96
CA ASP A 392 31.03 -15.03 -1.40
C ASP A 392 31.56 -15.40 -2.78
N PRO A 393 32.22 -16.54 -2.96
CA PRO A 393 32.76 -16.94 -4.27
C PRO A 393 31.72 -17.09 -5.38
N ARG A 394 30.43 -17.25 -5.02
CA ARG A 394 29.32 -17.33 -5.98
C ARG A 394 28.82 -15.95 -6.41
N LEU A 395 29.13 -14.93 -5.62
CA LEU A 395 28.66 -13.55 -5.80
C LEU A 395 29.81 -12.54 -5.59
N PRO A 396 30.95 -12.73 -6.31
CA PRO A 396 32.14 -11.90 -6.08
C PRO A 396 31.89 -10.41 -6.35
N GLN A 397 30.92 -10.09 -7.22
CA GLN A 397 30.53 -8.71 -7.55
C GLN A 397 29.94 -7.92 -6.39
N GLN A 398 29.67 -8.52 -5.24
CA GLN A 398 29.08 -7.86 -4.06
C GLN A 398 30.12 -7.26 -3.09
N ALA A 399 31.41 -7.43 -3.34
CA ALA A 399 32.47 -7.02 -2.41
C ALA A 399 33.69 -6.46 -3.17
N LEU A 400 33.46 -5.58 -4.15
CA LEU A 400 34.50 -5.12 -5.07
C LEU A 400 35.03 -3.72 -4.75
N SER A 401 34.27 -2.92 -4.00
CA SER A 401 34.54 -1.52 -3.78
C SER A 401 33.96 -1.02 -2.47
N TYR A 402 34.17 0.26 -2.20
CA TYR A 402 33.51 0.98 -1.11
C TYR A 402 33.11 2.39 -1.55
N VAL A 403 32.12 2.96 -0.86
CA VAL A 403 31.83 4.39 -0.83
C VAL A 403 32.34 4.91 0.51
N GLY A 404 33.12 5.97 0.49
CA GLY A 404 33.67 6.62 1.68
C GLY A 404 33.34 8.11 1.68
N VAL A 405 33.23 8.68 2.88
CA VAL A 405 33.18 10.14 3.10
C VAL A 405 34.25 10.47 4.13
N ASP A 406 35.13 11.39 3.83
CA ASP A 406 36.17 11.83 4.74
C ASP A 406 35.64 12.81 5.81
N TYR A 407 36.51 13.29 6.67
CA TYR A 407 36.16 14.26 7.73
C TYR A 407 35.82 15.65 7.20
N ASP A 408 36.20 15.96 5.97
CA ASP A 408 35.88 17.20 5.26
C ASP A 408 34.60 17.11 4.42
N GLY A 409 33.91 15.95 4.46
CA GLY A 409 32.66 15.69 3.75
C GLY A 409 32.85 15.35 2.26
N LYS A 410 34.10 15.08 1.83
CA LYS A 410 34.38 14.68 0.44
C LYS A 410 34.04 13.22 0.23
N VAL A 411 33.24 12.95 -0.80
CA VAL A 411 32.86 11.58 -1.19
C VAL A 411 33.95 10.96 -2.06
N SER A 412 34.17 9.66 -1.88
CA SER A 412 35.06 8.83 -2.67
C SER A 412 34.46 7.47 -2.96
N ILE A 413 34.73 6.95 -4.14
CA ILE A 413 34.43 5.57 -4.56
C ILE A 413 35.75 4.97 -5.01
N ALA A 414 36.14 3.83 -4.43
CA ALA A 414 37.40 3.18 -4.80
C ALA A 414 37.32 1.65 -4.69
N PRO A 415 38.22 0.92 -5.40
CA PRO A 415 38.31 -0.52 -5.28
C PRO A 415 38.58 -1.02 -3.87
N SER A 416 38.10 -2.20 -3.56
CA SER A 416 38.28 -2.83 -2.23
C SER A 416 39.75 -2.94 -1.78
N ALA A 417 40.67 -3.08 -2.74
CA ALA A 417 42.11 -3.14 -2.48
C ALA A 417 42.68 -1.85 -1.88
N GLU A 418 42.06 -0.71 -2.09
CA GLU A 418 42.51 0.59 -1.60
C GLU A 418 41.95 0.94 -0.19
N TYR A 419 41.00 0.17 0.30
CA TYR A 419 40.32 0.47 1.57
C TYR A 419 41.29 0.55 2.75
N GLU A 420 42.24 -0.37 2.88
CA GLU A 420 43.14 -0.43 4.02
C GLU A 420 43.95 0.88 4.16
N SER A 421 44.42 1.43 3.04
CA SER A 421 45.16 2.69 3.03
C SER A 421 44.31 3.91 3.30
N ALA A 422 43.04 3.91 2.86
CA ALA A 422 42.10 5.01 3.01
C ALA A 422 41.36 4.99 4.35
N SER A 423 41.23 3.84 5.01
CA SER A 423 40.31 3.59 6.13
C SER A 423 40.41 4.61 7.29
N LYS A 424 41.61 5.12 7.60
CA LYS A 424 41.83 6.06 8.68
C LYS A 424 41.35 7.48 8.40
N SER A 425 41.20 7.85 7.13
CA SER A 425 40.68 9.16 6.70
C SER A 425 39.17 9.18 6.54
N LEU A 426 38.50 8.01 6.61
CA LEU A 426 37.05 7.90 6.39
C LEU A 426 36.27 8.09 7.68
N LYS A 427 35.37 9.08 7.69
CA LYS A 427 34.38 9.31 8.71
C LYS A 427 33.18 8.36 8.52
N GLU A 428 32.68 8.26 7.29
CA GLU A 428 31.61 7.35 6.88
C GLU A 428 32.14 6.38 5.83
N CYS A 429 31.68 5.13 5.86
CA CYS A 429 32.06 4.15 4.87
C CYS A 429 30.99 3.05 4.75
N SER A 430 30.76 2.58 3.55
CA SER A 430 29.97 1.38 3.28
C SER A 430 30.65 0.59 2.17
N GLY A 431 30.66 -0.74 2.32
CA GLY A 431 30.96 -1.62 1.21
C GLY A 431 30.04 -1.38 0.02
N ALA A 432 30.52 -1.73 -1.18
CA ALA A 432 29.78 -1.59 -2.42
C ALA A 432 30.17 -2.69 -3.40
N GLY A 433 29.43 -2.77 -4.50
CA GLY A 433 29.61 -3.78 -5.54
C GLY A 433 30.49 -3.32 -6.70
N VAL A 434 29.92 -3.38 -7.88
CA VAL A 434 30.59 -3.07 -9.14
C VAL A 434 30.80 -1.57 -9.30
N ILE A 435 32.01 -1.14 -9.58
CA ILE A 435 32.29 0.24 -10.02
C ILE A 435 31.76 0.39 -11.44
N LEU A 436 30.83 1.33 -11.63
CA LEU A 436 30.18 1.63 -12.90
C LEU A 436 30.98 2.64 -13.72
N LEU A 437 31.50 3.64 -13.03
CA LEU A 437 32.24 4.77 -13.59
C LEU A 437 33.43 5.08 -12.70
N MET A 438 34.58 5.39 -13.32
CA MET A 438 35.81 5.84 -12.67
C MET A 438 36.52 6.81 -13.60
N ASP A 439 36.98 7.94 -13.08
CA ASP A 439 37.61 9.03 -13.85
C ASP A 439 36.73 9.46 -15.04
N SER A 440 35.41 9.54 -14.85
CA SER A 440 34.41 9.80 -15.89
C SER A 440 34.36 8.78 -17.04
N GLN A 441 35.00 7.62 -16.86
CA GLN A 441 35.02 6.56 -17.87
C GLN A 441 34.18 5.35 -17.42
N ILE A 442 33.29 4.88 -18.31
CA ILE A 442 32.49 3.68 -18.09
C ILE A 442 33.45 2.48 -17.95
N GLN A 443 33.24 1.76 -16.85
CA GLN A 443 33.96 0.50 -16.63
C GLN A 443 33.27 -0.64 -17.38
N GLY A 444 33.97 -1.69 -17.67
CA GLY A 444 33.47 -2.84 -18.44
C GLY A 444 33.81 -4.18 -17.78
N GLY A 445 33.44 -5.28 -18.46
CA GLY A 445 33.76 -6.63 -17.97
C GLY A 445 32.98 -7.09 -16.75
N TYR A 446 31.80 -6.54 -16.53
CA TYR A 446 30.95 -6.84 -15.38
C TYR A 446 30.50 -8.31 -15.34
N VAL A 447 30.70 -8.98 -14.21
CA VAL A 447 30.09 -10.29 -13.96
C VAL A 447 28.58 -10.10 -13.90
N ASN A 448 27.84 -10.89 -14.68
CA ASN A 448 26.38 -10.77 -14.84
C ASN A 448 25.91 -9.36 -15.31
N GLY A 449 26.74 -8.66 -16.06
CA GLY A 449 26.50 -7.29 -16.48
C GLY A 449 25.27 -7.06 -17.36
N SER A 450 24.78 -8.10 -18.05
CA SER A 450 23.57 -8.07 -18.88
C SER A 450 22.28 -8.40 -18.12
N SER A 451 22.37 -8.79 -16.85
CA SER A 451 21.18 -9.08 -16.04
C SER A 451 20.41 -7.80 -15.73
N ARG A 452 19.12 -7.80 -16.04
CA ARG A 452 18.18 -6.75 -15.63
C ARG A 452 17.62 -7.07 -14.25
N ASP A 453 17.78 -6.14 -13.35
CA ASP A 453 17.31 -6.26 -11.96
C ASP A 453 16.91 -4.87 -11.42
N PRO A 454 16.09 -4.80 -10.37
CA PRO A 454 15.98 -3.58 -9.56
C PRO A 454 17.38 -3.19 -9.08
N ARG A 455 17.75 -1.91 -9.16
CA ARG A 455 19.09 -1.42 -8.87
C ARG A 455 19.07 -0.23 -7.93
N THR A 456 20.08 -0.16 -7.08
CA THR A 456 20.45 1.05 -6.33
C THR A 456 21.90 1.37 -6.67
N ALA A 457 22.18 2.62 -6.97
CA ALA A 457 23.53 3.08 -7.28
C ALA A 457 23.75 4.51 -6.78
N LEU A 458 25.00 4.88 -6.60
CA LEU A 458 25.43 6.20 -6.17
C LEU A 458 26.64 6.63 -7.02
N GLY A 459 26.65 7.90 -7.42
CA GLY A 459 27.77 8.54 -8.08
C GLY A 459 27.97 9.96 -7.59
N TYR A 460 29.14 10.54 -7.82
CA TYR A 460 29.46 11.93 -7.47
C TYR A 460 30.21 12.63 -8.61
N THR A 461 30.01 13.94 -8.70
CA THR A 461 30.75 14.82 -9.63
C THR A 461 32.02 15.35 -8.96
N SER A 462 32.94 15.94 -9.75
CA SER A 462 34.15 16.63 -9.24
C SER A 462 33.83 17.77 -8.24
N GLU A 463 32.61 18.31 -8.29
CA GLU A 463 32.12 19.37 -7.41
C GLU A 463 31.45 18.85 -6.14
N ASN A 464 31.58 17.54 -5.87
CA ASN A 464 30.95 16.85 -4.73
C ASN A 464 29.42 16.91 -4.74
N VAL A 465 28.80 16.94 -5.91
CA VAL A 465 27.36 16.76 -6.09
C VAL A 465 27.07 15.27 -6.22
N LEU A 466 26.23 14.75 -5.36
CA LEU A 466 25.78 13.36 -5.40
C LEU A 466 24.62 13.19 -6.38
N TRP A 467 24.68 12.08 -7.11
CA TRP A 467 23.54 11.49 -7.79
C TRP A 467 23.28 10.09 -7.21
N ILE A 468 22.05 9.85 -6.79
CA ILE A 468 21.61 8.57 -6.26
C ILE A 468 20.51 8.06 -7.16
N LEU A 469 20.61 6.81 -7.59
CA LEU A 469 19.70 6.15 -8.50
C LEU A 469 19.03 4.96 -7.80
N ALA A 470 17.69 4.89 -7.88
CA ALA A 470 16.94 3.66 -7.70
C ALA A 470 16.16 3.34 -8.97
N VAL A 471 16.12 2.08 -9.37
CA VAL A 471 15.36 1.59 -10.52
C VAL A 471 14.51 0.44 -10.08
N ASP A 472 13.22 0.51 -10.36
CA ASP A 472 12.31 -0.62 -10.15
C ASP A 472 12.55 -1.71 -11.18
N GLY A 473 12.11 -2.92 -10.85
CA GLY A 473 12.24 -4.07 -11.73
C GLY A 473 11.53 -5.29 -11.19
N ARG A 474 11.48 -6.35 -11.99
CA ARG A 474 10.77 -7.59 -11.68
C ARG A 474 9.26 -7.41 -11.54
N HIS A 475 8.72 -6.32 -12.08
CA HIS A 475 7.30 -6.02 -12.18
C HIS A 475 6.91 -5.95 -13.65
N LYS A 476 5.63 -6.19 -13.96
CA LYS A 476 5.12 -6.05 -15.33
C LYS A 476 5.31 -4.61 -15.81
N GLY A 477 6.02 -4.45 -16.92
CA GLY A 477 6.29 -3.15 -17.55
C GLY A 477 7.42 -2.36 -16.91
N THR A 478 8.20 -2.97 -16.00
CA THR A 478 9.42 -2.42 -15.43
C THR A 478 10.40 -3.54 -15.14
N GLU A 479 11.33 -3.76 -16.08
CA GLU A 479 12.19 -4.97 -16.09
C GLU A 479 13.44 -4.83 -15.20
N GLY A 480 13.81 -3.59 -14.87
CA GLY A 480 15.06 -3.28 -14.20
C GLY A 480 16.19 -2.91 -15.16
N MET A 481 17.38 -2.62 -14.65
CA MET A 481 18.47 -2.01 -15.39
C MET A 481 19.75 -2.84 -15.35
N THR A 482 20.50 -2.81 -16.44
CA THR A 482 21.85 -3.38 -16.53
C THR A 482 22.89 -2.43 -15.94
N TYR A 483 24.10 -2.94 -15.64
CA TYR A 483 25.18 -2.07 -15.16
C TYR A 483 25.63 -1.05 -16.20
N LEU A 484 25.63 -1.41 -17.49
CA LEU A 484 26.03 -0.51 -18.56
C LEU A 484 25.05 0.65 -18.75
N GLU A 485 23.76 0.40 -18.61
CA GLU A 485 22.74 1.44 -18.67
C GLU A 485 22.90 2.43 -17.49
N MET A 486 23.09 1.93 -16.25
CA MET A 486 23.38 2.79 -15.11
C MET A 486 24.65 3.62 -15.30
N ALA A 487 25.73 2.99 -15.80
CA ALA A 487 26.99 3.69 -16.05
C ALA A 487 26.82 4.83 -17.05
N SER A 488 26.05 4.61 -18.14
CA SER A 488 25.72 5.63 -19.12
C SER A 488 24.93 6.81 -18.52
N ILE A 489 23.98 6.52 -17.64
CA ILE A 489 23.21 7.54 -16.93
C ILE A 489 24.12 8.40 -16.05
N PHE A 490 24.97 7.79 -15.20
CA PHE A 490 25.89 8.55 -14.36
C PHE A 490 26.91 9.36 -15.16
N GLN A 491 27.38 8.82 -16.29
CA GLN A 491 28.27 9.56 -17.18
C GLN A 491 27.58 10.79 -17.78
N ALA A 492 26.35 10.64 -18.27
CA ALA A 492 25.55 11.74 -18.81
C ALA A 492 25.25 12.81 -17.75
N LEU A 493 25.03 12.41 -16.50
CA LEU A 493 24.83 13.32 -15.36
C LEU A 493 26.12 13.97 -14.86
N GLY A 494 27.26 13.74 -15.52
CA GLY A 494 28.56 14.38 -15.22
C GLY A 494 29.29 13.82 -14.01
N CYS A 495 29.00 12.59 -13.60
CA CYS A 495 29.69 11.96 -12.49
C CYS A 495 31.15 11.63 -12.85
N GLU A 496 32.05 11.81 -11.88
CA GLU A 496 33.46 11.39 -11.92
C GLU A 496 33.58 9.90 -11.62
N ALA A 497 32.83 9.44 -10.62
CA ALA A 497 32.76 8.03 -10.25
C ALA A 497 31.34 7.63 -9.88
N ALA A 498 31.01 6.34 -10.09
CA ALA A 498 29.72 5.76 -9.71
C ALA A 498 29.87 4.26 -9.40
N VAL A 499 29.01 3.76 -8.49
CA VAL A 499 29.05 2.39 -8.00
C VAL A 499 27.66 1.81 -7.80
N ASN A 500 27.52 0.51 -8.09
CA ASN A 500 26.31 -0.24 -7.76
C ASN A 500 26.31 -0.67 -6.29
N LEU A 501 25.19 -0.44 -5.62
CA LEU A 501 24.91 -0.91 -4.27
C LEU A 501 24.08 -2.20 -4.30
N ASP A 502 23.58 -2.68 -3.15
CA ASP A 502 22.70 -3.85 -3.13
C ASP A 502 21.40 -3.55 -3.90
N GLY A 503 20.96 -4.53 -4.67
CA GLY A 503 19.83 -4.42 -5.59
C GLY A 503 18.75 -5.49 -5.36
N GLY A 504 17.95 -5.73 -6.39
CA GLY A 504 16.84 -6.66 -6.30
C GLY A 504 15.79 -6.19 -5.30
N GLY A 505 15.31 -7.09 -4.44
CA GLY A 505 14.35 -6.74 -3.38
C GLY A 505 14.89 -5.78 -2.30
N SER A 506 16.21 -5.47 -2.33
CA SER A 506 16.80 -4.49 -1.42
C SER A 506 16.72 -3.05 -1.93
N THR A 507 16.43 -2.85 -3.22
CA THR A 507 16.30 -1.52 -3.84
C THR A 507 15.20 -0.73 -3.15
N GLN A 508 15.58 0.34 -2.44
CA GLN A 508 14.70 1.17 -1.63
C GLN A 508 15.22 2.60 -1.63
N MET A 509 14.35 3.54 -1.98
CA MET A 509 14.61 4.97 -1.91
C MET A 509 13.47 5.63 -1.15
N LEU A 510 13.81 6.29 -0.04
CA LEU A 510 12.89 7.08 0.76
C LEU A 510 13.31 8.55 0.69
N VAL A 511 12.36 9.45 0.52
CA VAL A 511 12.62 10.89 0.43
C VAL A 511 11.61 11.64 1.29
N ARG A 512 12.07 12.68 1.99
CA ARG A 512 11.20 13.57 2.77
C ARG A 512 10.34 14.40 1.81
N ASN A 513 9.05 14.28 1.98
CA ASN A 513 8.10 15.09 1.25
C ASN A 513 8.01 16.48 1.89
N PRO A 514 8.33 17.57 1.16
CA PRO A 514 8.35 18.92 1.74
C PRO A 514 6.96 19.45 2.12
N GLN A 515 5.88 18.83 1.66
CA GLN A 515 4.50 19.23 1.96
C GLN A 515 3.97 18.55 3.23
N THR A 516 4.32 17.28 3.44
CA THR A 516 3.83 16.47 4.58
C THR A 516 4.84 16.35 5.70
N ASP A 517 6.10 16.67 5.44
CA ASP A 517 7.25 16.45 6.33
C ASP A 517 7.48 14.98 6.71
N GLN A 518 6.92 14.05 5.93
CA GLN A 518 7.11 12.61 6.12
C GLN A 518 8.21 12.10 5.19
N ILE A 519 8.91 11.05 5.62
CA ILE A 519 9.89 10.33 4.78
C ILE A 519 9.15 9.15 4.14
N ASP A 520 8.83 9.29 2.85
CA ASP A 520 8.02 8.34 2.11
C ASP A 520 8.87 7.44 1.20
N MET A 521 8.44 6.19 1.02
CA MET A 521 9.02 5.27 0.04
C MET A 521 8.65 5.76 -1.37
N CYS A 522 9.65 6.08 -2.20
CA CYS A 522 9.43 6.63 -3.54
C CYS A 522 9.35 5.56 -4.63
N ASN A 523 10.09 4.47 -4.49
CA ASN A 523 10.12 3.39 -5.46
C ASN A 523 9.24 2.20 -5.03
N TRP A 524 9.09 1.22 -5.91
CA TRP A 524 8.33 0.00 -5.66
C TRP A 524 9.25 -1.21 -5.44
N PRO A 525 9.67 -1.52 -4.20
CA PRO A 525 10.52 -2.67 -3.93
C PRO A 525 9.94 -3.97 -4.45
N SER A 526 10.78 -4.80 -5.09
CA SER A 526 10.35 -6.04 -5.74
C SER A 526 10.06 -7.20 -4.77
N ASP A 527 10.29 -7.04 -3.47
CA ASP A 527 9.91 -8.05 -2.49
C ASP A 527 8.39 -8.14 -2.41
N PRO A 528 7.83 -9.37 -2.48
CA PRO A 528 6.38 -9.53 -2.44
C PRO A 528 5.81 -9.04 -1.11
N HIS A 529 4.85 -8.16 -1.18
CA HIS A 529 4.06 -7.67 -0.06
C HIS A 529 2.58 -7.70 -0.42
N ALA A 530 1.73 -7.81 0.60
CA ALA A 530 0.28 -7.81 0.43
C ALA A 530 -0.32 -6.41 0.21
N GLY A 531 0.52 -5.38 0.02
CA GLY A 531 0.10 -4.00 -0.13
C GLY A 531 0.68 -3.30 -1.35
N PHE A 532 0.26 -2.06 -1.60
CA PHE A 532 0.92 -1.18 -2.56
C PHE A 532 2.33 -0.83 -2.11
N GLY A 533 3.23 -0.55 -3.05
CA GLY A 533 4.58 -0.10 -2.80
C GLY A 533 5.61 -1.17 -2.43
N GLY A 534 5.22 -2.45 -2.50
CA GLY A 534 6.15 -3.52 -2.16
C GLY A 534 6.46 -3.58 -0.65
N ARG A 535 7.39 -4.42 -0.27
CA ARG A 535 7.83 -4.57 1.12
C ARG A 535 9.21 -3.96 1.30
N GLU A 536 9.32 -3.05 2.25
CA GLU A 536 10.61 -2.60 2.72
C GLU A 536 11.40 -3.79 3.30
N ARG A 537 12.61 -4.01 2.80
CA ARG A 537 13.49 -5.11 3.23
C ARG A 537 14.45 -4.61 4.30
N PRO A 538 14.46 -5.19 5.52
CA PRO A 538 15.44 -4.84 6.53
C PRO A 538 16.88 -5.09 6.04
N ARG A 539 17.76 -4.09 6.19
CA ARG A 539 19.17 -4.10 5.78
C ARG A 539 20.10 -3.92 6.96
N LEU A 540 21.40 -4.22 6.78
CA LEU A 540 22.40 -3.99 7.81
C LEU A 540 22.77 -2.52 7.93
N ASN A 541 22.79 -1.82 6.79
CA ASN A 541 23.11 -0.41 6.74
C ASN A 541 22.37 0.29 5.60
N SER A 542 22.33 1.60 5.70
CA SER A 542 21.72 2.53 4.74
C SER A 542 22.65 3.74 4.55
N TRP A 543 22.50 4.44 3.43
CA TRP A 543 22.99 5.78 3.24
C TRP A 543 21.86 6.79 3.48
N LEU A 544 22.15 7.84 4.22
CA LEU A 544 21.22 8.93 4.51
C LEU A 544 21.78 10.24 3.95
N ILE A 545 20.91 11.07 3.37
CA ILE A 545 21.19 12.48 3.13
C ILE A 545 20.54 13.26 4.28
N MET A 546 21.35 14.02 4.99
CA MET A 546 20.93 14.76 6.16
C MET A 546 21.39 16.22 6.09
N LYS A 547 20.82 17.08 6.94
CA LYS A 547 21.39 18.40 7.19
C LYS A 547 22.80 18.21 7.76
N GLY A 548 23.77 18.92 7.17
CA GLY A 548 25.13 18.96 7.67
C GLY A 548 25.21 19.57 9.08
N GLN A 549 26.13 19.08 9.87
CA GLN A 549 26.47 19.67 11.15
C GLN A 549 27.55 20.74 10.91
N ASP A 550 27.24 21.99 11.32
CA ASP A 550 28.20 23.12 11.32
C ASP A 550 29.43 22.83 12.15
#